data_3d595c61d3466b49db183b9d1d031959
#
_entry.id   3d595c61d3466b49db183b9d1d031959
#
_cell.length_a   1.000
_cell.length_b   1.000
_cell.length_c   1.000
_cell.angle_alpha   90.00
_cell.angle_beta   90.00
_cell.angle_gamma   90.00
#
_symmetry.space_group_name_H-M   'P 1'
#
loop_
_entity.id
_entity.type
_entity.pdbx_description
1 polymer ?
#
loop_
_entity_poly.entity_id
_entity_poly.type
_entity_poly.pdbx_seq_one_letter_code
_entity_poly.pdbx_strand_id
1 'polypeptide(L)'
;MKIRDLPDLEKPRERLCKYGTRYLSNEELIAILLRTGDKGINVKELSNNVLVKLKSISDIDKMTVNELTSIKGIGKVKAITLLAAAEFGKRVMSKSFNENVVLSNARVINNYFANMIMGEKERLLVILLDNKKRLISYMVMYEGTSDEVCASPKEIFNYAIKERAACMVLMHNHPSGVIVPSNADIELTRNMGLSGQMLGINVVDHIITNGKEFYSFYEEMSKNEA
;
A
#
# COMPACT_ATOMS: atom_id res chain seq x y z
N MET A 1 -20.74 -30.55 1.78
CA MET A 1 -20.74 -30.40 3.24
C MET A 1 -21.05 -28.94 3.56
N LYS A 2 -22.02 -28.66 4.41
CA LYS A 2 -22.40 -27.30 4.79
C LYS A 2 -21.49 -26.84 5.96
N ILE A 3 -21.17 -25.56 6.06
CA ILE A 3 -20.34 -25.04 7.19
C ILE A 3 -20.93 -25.39 8.56
N ARG A 4 -22.27 -25.44 8.68
CA ARG A 4 -22.94 -25.85 9.93
C ARG A 4 -22.60 -27.26 10.38
N ASP A 5 -22.16 -28.12 9.45
CA ASP A 5 -21.86 -29.53 9.71
C ASP A 5 -20.39 -29.74 10.12
N LEU A 6 -19.58 -28.66 10.13
CA LEU A 6 -18.21 -28.67 10.60
C LEU A 6 -18.16 -28.60 12.14
N PRO A 7 -17.14 -29.18 12.77
CA PRO A 7 -16.83 -28.93 14.19
C PRO A 7 -16.70 -27.41 14.45
N ASP A 8 -17.10 -26.96 15.63
CA ASP A 8 -17.08 -25.51 15.93
C ASP A 8 -15.68 -24.88 15.74
N LEU A 9 -14.61 -25.61 16.06
CA LEU A 9 -13.25 -25.15 15.87
C LEU A 9 -12.80 -25.01 14.40
N GLU A 10 -13.59 -25.47 13.47
CA GLU A 10 -13.35 -25.36 12.02
C GLU A 10 -14.27 -24.33 11.33
N LYS A 11 -15.23 -23.78 12.09
CA LYS A 11 -16.11 -22.73 11.59
C LYS A 11 -15.39 -21.38 11.64
N PRO A 12 -15.34 -20.62 10.53
CA PRO A 12 -14.58 -19.36 10.47
C PRO A 12 -14.97 -18.34 11.55
N ARG A 13 -16.25 -18.23 11.90
CA ARG A 13 -16.72 -17.28 12.91
C ARG A 13 -16.27 -17.66 14.32
N GLU A 14 -16.42 -18.93 14.67
CA GLU A 14 -16.01 -19.49 15.96
C GLU A 14 -14.49 -19.40 16.13
N ARG A 15 -13.73 -19.65 15.03
CA ARG A 15 -12.28 -19.45 15.01
C ARG A 15 -11.91 -17.99 15.22
N LEU A 16 -12.63 -17.06 14.60
CA LEU A 16 -12.41 -15.62 14.79
C LEU A 16 -12.62 -15.23 16.26
N CYS A 17 -13.73 -15.68 16.86
CA CYS A 17 -14.05 -15.39 18.27
C CYS A 17 -13.02 -15.97 19.22
N LYS A 18 -12.51 -17.18 18.95
CA LYS A 18 -11.60 -17.89 19.86
C LYS A 18 -10.14 -17.45 19.72
N TYR A 19 -9.68 -17.22 18.49
CA TYR A 19 -8.26 -17.02 18.20
C TYR A 19 -7.93 -15.60 17.69
N GLY A 20 -8.95 -14.82 17.31
CA GLY A 20 -8.78 -13.50 16.71
C GLY A 20 -8.53 -13.54 15.21
N THR A 21 -8.58 -12.36 14.58
CA THR A 21 -8.53 -12.19 13.12
C THR A 21 -7.21 -12.65 12.49
N ARG A 22 -6.08 -12.51 13.19
CA ARG A 22 -4.74 -12.84 12.68
C ARG A 22 -4.55 -14.32 12.35
N TYR A 23 -5.37 -15.19 12.91
CA TYR A 23 -5.28 -16.64 12.73
C TYR A 23 -6.22 -17.18 11.64
N LEU A 24 -6.96 -16.30 10.97
CA LEU A 24 -7.84 -16.68 9.86
C LEU A 24 -7.11 -16.56 8.52
N SER A 25 -7.38 -17.53 7.65
CA SER A 25 -6.95 -17.45 6.25
C SER A 25 -7.79 -16.43 5.47
N ASN A 26 -7.30 -15.99 4.32
CA ASN A 26 -8.08 -15.12 3.41
C ASN A 26 -9.39 -15.77 2.98
N GLU A 27 -9.42 -17.09 2.77
CA GLU A 27 -10.63 -17.84 2.47
C GLU A 27 -11.66 -17.72 3.60
N GLU A 28 -11.21 -17.87 4.85
CA GLU A 28 -12.08 -17.77 6.02
C GLU A 28 -12.64 -16.37 6.22
N LEU A 29 -11.82 -15.33 6.00
CA LEU A 29 -12.27 -13.93 6.06
C LEU A 29 -13.32 -13.63 5.00
N ILE A 30 -13.11 -14.06 3.75
CA ILE A 30 -14.09 -13.93 2.67
C ILE A 30 -15.36 -14.72 2.99
N ALA A 31 -15.24 -15.94 3.54
CA ALA A 31 -16.39 -16.74 3.92
C ALA A 31 -17.27 -16.05 4.99
N ILE A 32 -16.65 -15.36 5.95
CA ILE A 32 -17.38 -14.57 6.94
C ILE A 32 -18.16 -13.43 6.28
N LEU A 33 -17.54 -12.72 5.33
CA LEU A 33 -18.17 -11.60 4.60
C LEU A 33 -19.31 -12.08 3.70
N LEU A 34 -19.13 -13.17 2.98
CA LEU A 34 -20.14 -13.76 2.09
C LEU A 34 -21.33 -14.40 2.84
N ARG A 35 -21.12 -14.81 4.09
CA ARG A 35 -22.10 -15.40 5.02
C ARG A 35 -22.63 -16.76 4.59
N THR A 36 -23.05 -16.90 3.34
CA THR A 36 -23.67 -18.10 2.78
C THR A 36 -23.09 -18.42 1.40
N GLY A 37 -23.08 -19.71 1.05
CA GLY A 37 -22.82 -20.15 -0.32
C GLY A 37 -23.94 -19.80 -1.29
N ASP A 38 -24.03 -20.57 -2.37
CA ASP A 38 -25.10 -20.49 -3.36
C ASP A 38 -25.62 -21.91 -3.65
N LYS A 39 -26.64 -22.06 -4.55
CA LYS A 39 -27.18 -23.34 -4.93
C LYS A 39 -26.09 -24.30 -5.39
N GLY A 40 -25.83 -25.34 -4.56
CA GLY A 40 -24.83 -26.37 -4.84
C GLY A 40 -23.38 -26.02 -4.50
N ILE A 41 -23.06 -24.77 -4.12
CA ILE A 41 -21.70 -24.30 -3.78
C ILE A 41 -21.71 -23.88 -2.31
N ASN A 42 -20.84 -24.47 -1.49
CA ASN A 42 -20.68 -24.01 -0.11
C ASN A 42 -19.88 -22.71 -0.04
N VAL A 43 -19.94 -21.99 1.10
CA VAL A 43 -19.32 -20.67 1.18
C VAL A 43 -17.78 -20.71 1.20
N LYS A 44 -17.14 -21.78 1.67
CA LYS A 44 -15.68 -21.95 1.57
C LYS A 44 -15.25 -22.09 0.10
N GLU A 45 -15.93 -22.96 -0.63
CA GLU A 45 -15.70 -23.14 -2.07
C GLU A 45 -15.95 -21.83 -2.84
N LEU A 46 -17.02 -21.11 -2.50
CA LEU A 46 -17.32 -19.81 -3.09
C LEU A 46 -16.22 -18.77 -2.77
N SER A 47 -15.70 -18.78 -1.55
CA SER A 47 -14.58 -17.90 -1.15
C SER A 47 -13.31 -18.23 -1.90
N ASN A 48 -13.02 -19.52 -2.09
CA ASN A 48 -11.87 -19.94 -2.90
C ASN A 48 -12.01 -19.52 -4.37
N ASN A 49 -13.21 -19.59 -4.94
CA ASN A 49 -13.49 -19.13 -6.31
C ASN A 49 -13.21 -17.61 -6.46
N VAL A 50 -13.50 -16.82 -5.41
CA VAL A 50 -13.12 -15.40 -5.38
C VAL A 50 -11.59 -15.25 -5.38
N LEU A 51 -10.88 -15.99 -4.51
CA LEU A 51 -9.42 -15.92 -4.42
C LEU A 51 -8.72 -16.36 -5.72
N VAL A 52 -9.22 -17.39 -6.38
CA VAL A 52 -8.69 -17.85 -7.67
C VAL A 52 -8.85 -16.78 -8.76
N LYS A 53 -9.91 -15.99 -8.72
CA LYS A 53 -10.12 -14.88 -9.67
C LYS A 53 -9.16 -13.71 -9.41
N LEU A 54 -8.74 -13.52 -8.16
CA LEU A 54 -7.76 -12.50 -7.76
C LEU A 54 -6.35 -13.04 -7.96
N LYS A 55 -5.44 -12.28 -8.55
CA LYS A 55 -4.01 -12.63 -8.58
C LYS A 55 -3.36 -12.41 -7.20
N SER A 56 -3.83 -11.39 -6.50
CA SER A 56 -3.48 -11.07 -5.12
C SER A 56 -4.74 -10.62 -4.38
N ILE A 57 -4.79 -10.80 -3.05
CA ILE A 57 -5.91 -10.33 -2.24
C ILE A 57 -6.10 -8.81 -2.36
N SER A 58 -5.02 -8.06 -2.58
CA SER A 58 -5.05 -6.61 -2.82
C SER A 58 -5.74 -6.21 -4.12
N ASP A 59 -5.93 -7.13 -5.08
CA ASP A 59 -6.59 -6.78 -6.34
C ASP A 59 -8.12 -6.62 -6.20
N ILE A 60 -8.67 -6.98 -5.04
CA ILE A 60 -10.11 -6.87 -4.78
C ILE A 60 -10.60 -5.41 -4.86
N ASP A 61 -9.79 -4.44 -4.48
CA ASP A 61 -10.11 -3.02 -4.54
C ASP A 61 -10.15 -2.45 -5.97
N LYS A 62 -9.53 -3.16 -6.93
CA LYS A 62 -9.51 -2.80 -8.36
C LYS A 62 -10.66 -3.43 -9.14
N MET A 63 -11.35 -4.41 -8.55
CA MET A 63 -12.45 -5.09 -9.23
C MET A 63 -13.72 -4.25 -9.28
N THR A 64 -14.48 -4.44 -10.35
CA THR A 64 -15.82 -3.88 -10.51
C THR A 64 -16.88 -4.85 -10.00
N VAL A 65 -18.09 -4.33 -9.74
CA VAL A 65 -19.25 -5.18 -9.40
C VAL A 65 -19.51 -6.21 -10.50
N ASN A 66 -19.37 -5.83 -11.78
CA ASN A 66 -19.59 -6.74 -12.91
C ASN A 66 -18.57 -7.89 -12.95
N GLU A 67 -17.30 -7.60 -12.69
CA GLU A 67 -16.27 -8.63 -12.65
C GLU A 67 -16.49 -9.60 -11.48
N LEU A 68 -16.87 -9.13 -10.31
CA LEU A 68 -17.19 -10.00 -9.19
C LEU A 68 -18.45 -10.83 -9.44
N THR A 69 -19.49 -10.27 -10.05
CA THR A 69 -20.72 -11.02 -10.39
C THR A 69 -20.52 -12.03 -11.51
N SER A 70 -19.42 -11.97 -12.28
CA SER A 70 -19.05 -13.02 -13.22
C SER A 70 -18.64 -14.34 -12.55
N ILE A 71 -18.33 -14.31 -11.25
CA ILE A 71 -18.00 -15.50 -10.47
C ILE A 71 -19.31 -16.21 -10.10
N LYS A 72 -19.44 -17.48 -10.52
CA LYS A 72 -20.62 -18.27 -10.23
C LYS A 72 -20.92 -18.33 -8.72
N GLY A 73 -22.11 -17.92 -8.32
CA GLY A 73 -22.55 -17.86 -6.92
C GLY A 73 -22.32 -16.51 -6.23
N ILE A 74 -21.67 -15.56 -6.89
CA ILE A 74 -21.54 -14.17 -6.42
C ILE A 74 -22.62 -13.33 -7.10
N GLY A 75 -23.72 -13.07 -6.39
CA GLY A 75 -24.70 -12.08 -6.82
C GLY A 75 -24.30 -10.65 -6.45
N LYS A 76 -25.06 -9.68 -6.95
CA LYS A 76 -24.80 -8.23 -6.76
C LYS A 76 -24.58 -7.85 -5.29
N VAL A 77 -25.38 -8.39 -4.36
CA VAL A 77 -25.27 -8.10 -2.92
C VAL A 77 -23.91 -8.56 -2.37
N LYS A 78 -23.48 -9.77 -2.69
CA LYS A 78 -22.18 -10.31 -2.25
C LYS A 78 -21.00 -9.51 -2.84
N ALA A 79 -21.08 -9.14 -4.13
CA ALA A 79 -20.08 -8.32 -4.78
C ALA A 79 -19.94 -6.94 -4.09
N ILE A 80 -21.05 -6.27 -3.82
CA ILE A 80 -21.07 -4.99 -3.09
C ILE A 80 -20.50 -5.15 -1.68
N THR A 81 -20.84 -6.22 -0.97
CA THR A 81 -20.30 -6.47 0.38
C THR A 81 -18.79 -6.60 0.37
N LEU A 82 -18.21 -7.33 -0.59
CA LEU A 82 -16.76 -7.49 -0.71
C LEU A 82 -16.06 -6.15 -1.02
N LEU A 83 -16.58 -5.39 -1.98
CA LEU A 83 -16.03 -4.08 -2.34
C LEU A 83 -16.15 -3.07 -1.20
N ALA A 84 -17.30 -3.05 -0.51
CA ALA A 84 -17.49 -2.18 0.65
C ALA A 84 -16.53 -2.54 1.80
N ALA A 85 -16.30 -3.83 2.06
CA ALA A 85 -15.35 -4.26 3.08
C ALA A 85 -13.90 -3.88 2.72
N ALA A 86 -13.49 -4.03 1.44
CA ALA A 86 -12.18 -3.62 0.96
C ALA A 86 -11.99 -2.11 1.10
N GLU A 87 -12.94 -1.30 0.65
CA GLU A 87 -12.90 0.16 0.77
C GLU A 87 -12.92 0.61 2.24
N PHE A 88 -13.73 -0.03 3.09
CA PHE A 88 -13.75 0.27 4.52
C PHE A 88 -12.40 -0.03 5.19
N GLY A 89 -11.80 -1.18 4.89
CA GLY A 89 -10.45 -1.54 5.35
C GLY A 89 -9.41 -0.51 4.92
N LYS A 90 -9.44 -0.09 3.65
CA LYS A 90 -8.58 0.95 3.11
C LYS A 90 -8.73 2.28 3.87
N ARG A 91 -9.97 2.71 4.14
CA ARG A 91 -10.24 3.93 4.94
C ARG A 91 -9.79 3.81 6.39
N VAL A 92 -9.96 2.66 7.02
CA VAL A 92 -9.46 2.41 8.38
C VAL A 92 -7.94 2.51 8.39
N MET A 93 -7.26 1.92 7.43
CA MET A 93 -5.80 2.00 7.30
C MET A 93 -5.34 3.44 6.99
N SER A 94 -6.03 4.16 6.13
CA SER A 94 -5.70 5.55 5.82
C SER A 94 -5.99 6.54 6.97
N LYS A 95 -7.00 6.26 7.80
CA LYS A 95 -7.34 7.11 8.97
C LYS A 95 -6.46 6.88 10.20
N SER A 96 -5.65 5.83 10.24
CA SER A 96 -4.63 5.69 11.29
C SER A 96 -3.48 6.69 11.17
N PHE A 97 -3.47 7.49 10.09
CA PHE A 97 -2.57 8.64 9.95
C PHE A 97 -3.23 9.88 10.52
N ASN A 98 -2.55 10.52 11.47
CA ASN A 98 -2.90 11.86 11.93
C ASN A 98 -2.99 12.78 10.69
N GLU A 99 -4.19 13.07 10.22
CA GLU A 99 -4.48 13.95 9.06
C GLU A 99 -3.82 15.33 9.17
N ASN A 100 -3.13 15.61 10.29
CA ASN A 100 -2.46 16.86 10.60
C ASN A 100 -0.94 16.72 10.81
N VAL A 101 -0.33 15.58 10.45
CA VAL A 101 1.13 15.46 10.55
C VAL A 101 1.76 16.34 9.49
N VAL A 102 2.45 17.37 9.95
CA VAL A 102 3.26 18.24 9.09
C VAL A 102 4.66 17.64 8.97
N LEU A 103 4.99 17.22 7.78
CA LEU A 103 6.29 16.64 7.42
C LEU A 103 7.23 17.75 6.95
N SER A 104 7.70 18.56 7.89
CA SER A 104 8.36 19.83 7.63
C SER A 104 9.80 19.70 7.11
N ASN A 105 10.50 18.61 7.44
CA ASN A 105 11.91 18.38 7.08
C ASN A 105 12.24 16.88 7.02
N ALA A 106 13.42 16.55 6.48
CA ALA A 106 13.87 15.17 6.28
C ALA A 106 13.95 14.37 7.58
N ARG A 107 14.35 14.96 8.68
CA ARG A 107 14.43 14.29 10.00
C ARG A 107 13.06 13.87 10.50
N VAL A 108 12.04 14.72 10.38
CA VAL A 108 10.66 14.40 10.77
C VAL A 108 10.13 13.27 9.91
N ILE A 109 10.38 13.31 8.59
CA ILE A 109 9.97 12.29 7.64
C ILE A 109 10.65 10.96 7.97
N ASN A 110 11.96 10.97 8.19
CA ASN A 110 12.71 9.76 8.56
C ASN A 110 12.17 9.14 9.85
N ASN A 111 11.99 9.92 10.91
CA ASN A 111 11.46 9.41 12.17
C ASN A 111 10.08 8.79 12.04
N TYR A 112 9.26 9.29 11.11
CA TYR A 112 7.90 8.80 10.90
C TYR A 112 7.85 7.52 10.07
N PHE A 113 8.66 7.44 9.01
CA PHE A 113 8.52 6.39 7.99
C PHE A 113 9.64 5.34 7.98
N ALA A 114 10.81 5.60 8.59
CA ALA A 114 11.95 4.70 8.47
C ALA A 114 11.61 3.25 8.85
N ASN A 115 10.93 3.03 9.98
CA ASN A 115 10.56 1.69 10.42
C ASN A 115 9.61 0.94 9.47
N MET A 116 8.91 1.64 8.58
CA MET A 116 7.94 1.05 7.67
C MET A 116 8.60 0.45 6.43
N ILE A 117 9.75 1.00 6.03
CA ILE A 117 10.46 0.56 4.81
C ILE A 117 11.68 -0.29 5.11
N MET A 118 12.10 -0.41 6.38
CA MET A 118 13.23 -1.25 6.74
C MET A 118 12.97 -2.72 6.46
N GLY A 119 14.00 -3.44 6.00
CA GLY A 119 13.92 -4.85 5.66
C GLY A 119 15.13 -5.31 4.84
N GLU A 120 15.11 -6.59 4.46
CA GLU A 120 16.18 -7.21 3.65
C GLU A 120 16.15 -6.79 2.16
N LYS A 121 15.04 -6.18 1.74
CA LYS A 121 14.85 -5.70 0.37
C LYS A 121 14.84 -4.19 0.33
N GLU A 122 15.30 -3.65 -0.78
CA GLU A 122 15.15 -2.25 -1.07
C GLU A 122 13.70 -1.91 -1.38
N ARG A 123 13.19 -0.84 -0.77
CA ARG A 123 11.82 -0.36 -0.92
C ARG A 123 11.83 1.12 -1.21
N LEU A 124 11.08 1.53 -2.23
CA LEU A 124 10.82 2.93 -2.51
C LEU A 124 9.42 3.30 -2.01
N LEU A 125 9.37 4.19 -1.04
CA LEU A 125 8.17 4.81 -0.50
C LEU A 125 7.95 6.16 -1.16
N VAL A 126 6.75 6.40 -1.67
CA VAL A 126 6.30 7.70 -2.16
C VAL A 126 5.35 8.30 -1.13
N ILE A 127 5.66 9.48 -0.63
CA ILE A 127 4.93 10.21 0.39
C ILE A 127 4.30 11.44 -0.27
N LEU A 128 2.98 11.55 -0.24
CA LEU A 128 2.21 12.61 -0.89
C LEU A 128 1.76 13.64 0.13
N LEU A 129 1.99 14.91 -0.19
CA LEU A 129 1.75 16.04 0.70
C LEU A 129 0.89 17.11 0.04
N ASP A 130 0.18 17.87 0.88
CA ASP A 130 -0.49 19.10 0.46
C ASP A 130 0.48 20.30 0.45
N ASN A 131 -0.02 21.47 0.04
CA ASN A 131 0.76 22.72 0.01
C ASN A 131 1.29 23.17 1.39
N LYS A 132 0.73 22.65 2.48
CA LYS A 132 1.16 22.93 3.85
C LYS A 132 2.07 21.86 4.42
N LYS A 133 2.60 20.97 3.56
CA LYS A 133 3.43 19.82 3.93
C LYS A 133 2.70 18.81 4.85
N ARG A 134 1.38 18.77 4.84
CA ARG A 134 0.61 17.78 5.58
C ARG A 134 0.51 16.52 4.76
N LEU A 135 0.60 15.38 5.44
CA LEU A 135 0.50 14.07 4.83
C LEU A 135 -0.92 13.86 4.25
N ILE A 136 -0.97 13.55 2.94
CA ILE A 136 -2.19 13.13 2.25
C ILE A 136 -2.27 11.60 2.23
N SER A 137 -1.21 10.96 1.71
CA SER A 137 -1.15 9.51 1.51
C SER A 137 0.29 9.06 1.32
N TYR A 138 0.57 7.77 1.40
CA TYR A 138 1.86 7.19 1.04
C TYR A 138 1.68 5.76 0.53
N MET A 139 2.65 5.29 -0.26
CA MET A 139 2.64 3.95 -0.82
C MET A 139 4.06 3.46 -1.08
N VAL A 140 4.33 2.20 -0.77
CA VAL A 140 5.54 1.52 -1.26
C VAL A 140 5.31 1.19 -2.73
N MET A 141 6.01 1.91 -3.61
CA MET A 141 5.87 1.78 -5.07
C MET A 141 6.77 0.70 -5.66
N TYR A 142 7.85 0.35 -4.95
CA TYR A 142 8.79 -0.66 -5.37
C TYR A 142 9.31 -1.46 -4.17
N GLU A 143 9.48 -2.76 -4.38
CA GLU A 143 10.19 -3.67 -3.48
C GLU A 143 11.00 -4.66 -4.33
N GLY A 144 12.33 -4.66 -4.23
CA GLY A 144 13.20 -5.51 -5.03
C GLY A 144 14.55 -5.78 -4.40
N THR A 145 15.36 -6.58 -5.10
CA THR A 145 16.77 -6.82 -4.79
C THR A 145 17.63 -5.74 -5.44
N SER A 146 18.74 -5.39 -4.82
CA SER A 146 19.59 -4.20 -4.91
C SER A 146 20.08 -3.71 -6.29
N ASP A 147 19.72 -4.31 -7.40
CA ASP A 147 20.38 -4.00 -8.68
C ASP A 147 19.60 -3.06 -9.62
N GLU A 148 18.31 -2.85 -9.41
CA GLU A 148 17.54 -1.87 -10.22
C GLU A 148 16.32 -1.32 -9.45
N VAL A 149 16.34 -0.02 -9.11
CA VAL A 149 15.14 0.70 -8.68
C VAL A 149 14.28 1.00 -9.91
N CYS A 150 13.39 0.09 -10.26
CA CYS A 150 12.49 0.25 -11.41
C CYS A 150 11.14 0.85 -11.03
N ALA A 151 11.10 1.92 -10.24
CA ALA A 151 9.88 2.67 -10.05
C ALA A 151 9.68 3.63 -11.23
N SER A 152 8.68 3.35 -12.06
CA SER A 152 8.37 4.20 -13.21
C SER A 152 7.85 5.57 -12.75
N PRO A 153 8.44 6.69 -13.18
CA PRO A 153 7.89 8.03 -12.91
C PRO A 153 6.41 8.14 -13.28
N LYS A 154 6.00 7.50 -14.36
CA LYS A 154 4.60 7.45 -14.79
C LYS A 154 3.66 6.87 -13.72
N GLU A 155 4.06 5.81 -13.05
CA GLU A 155 3.23 5.18 -12.00
C GLU A 155 3.18 6.04 -10.74
N ILE A 156 4.31 6.62 -10.36
CA ILE A 156 4.41 7.52 -9.20
C ILE A 156 3.53 8.75 -9.41
N PHE A 157 3.65 9.42 -10.55
CA PHE A 157 2.84 10.61 -10.83
C PHE A 157 1.36 10.28 -11.04
N ASN A 158 1.01 9.11 -11.60
CA ASN A 158 -0.38 8.66 -11.67
C ASN A 158 -0.99 8.52 -10.26
N TYR A 159 -0.24 7.99 -9.31
CA TYR A 159 -0.66 7.93 -7.91
C TYR A 159 -0.83 9.34 -7.31
N ALA A 160 0.15 10.22 -7.48
CA ALA A 160 0.09 11.59 -6.96
C ALA A 160 -1.09 12.40 -7.52
N ILE A 161 -1.39 12.25 -8.82
CA ILE A 161 -2.53 12.91 -9.47
C ILE A 161 -3.87 12.39 -8.92
N LYS A 162 -4.01 11.07 -8.74
CA LYS A 162 -5.23 10.47 -8.18
C LYS A 162 -5.51 10.96 -6.76
N GLU A 163 -4.47 11.09 -5.96
CA GLU A 163 -4.56 11.58 -4.57
C GLU A 163 -4.58 13.12 -4.48
N ARG A 164 -4.52 13.83 -5.63
CA ARG A 164 -4.50 15.31 -5.71
C ARG A 164 -3.38 15.94 -4.87
N ALA A 165 -2.20 15.31 -4.87
CA ALA A 165 -1.06 15.81 -4.15
C ALA A 165 -0.51 17.09 -4.77
N ALA A 166 -0.09 18.03 -3.92
CA ALA A 166 0.59 19.26 -4.35
C ALA A 166 2.11 19.04 -4.47
N CYS A 167 2.66 18.19 -3.60
CA CYS A 167 4.06 17.82 -3.64
C CYS A 167 4.27 16.40 -3.11
N MET A 168 5.47 15.86 -3.31
CA MET A 168 5.85 14.54 -2.84
C MET A 168 7.26 14.50 -2.30
N VAL A 169 7.52 13.48 -1.47
CA VAL A 169 8.84 13.06 -1.06
C VAL A 169 9.05 11.61 -1.48
N LEU A 170 10.21 11.31 -2.02
CA LEU A 170 10.68 9.95 -2.24
C LEU A 170 11.50 9.52 -1.03
N MET A 171 11.36 8.28 -0.59
CA MET A 171 12.15 7.73 0.50
C MET A 171 12.44 6.26 0.22
N HIS A 172 13.71 5.85 0.29
CA HIS A 172 14.05 4.44 0.18
C HIS A 172 15.09 4.01 1.23
N ASN A 173 15.12 2.72 1.50
CA ASN A 173 16.12 2.12 2.38
C ASN A 173 17.21 1.45 1.56
N HIS A 174 18.44 1.51 2.07
CA HIS A 174 19.52 0.65 1.62
C HIS A 174 19.71 -0.51 2.61
N PRO A 175 19.45 -1.76 2.21
CA PRO A 175 19.65 -2.93 3.08
C PRO A 175 21.09 -3.10 3.55
N SER A 176 22.08 -2.60 2.77
CA SER A 176 23.49 -2.56 3.14
C SER A 176 23.81 -1.66 4.34
N GLY A 177 22.88 -0.76 4.72
CA GLY A 177 23.07 0.24 5.76
C GLY A 177 23.84 1.48 5.31
N VAL A 178 24.37 1.51 4.08
CA VAL A 178 25.09 2.65 3.52
C VAL A 178 24.09 3.67 2.97
N ILE A 179 24.09 4.91 3.48
CA ILE A 179 23.13 5.95 3.06
C ILE A 179 23.66 6.84 1.91
N VAL A 180 24.84 6.53 1.36
CA VAL A 180 25.40 7.28 0.22
C VAL A 180 24.58 6.96 -1.03
N PRO A 181 24.12 7.99 -1.78
CA PRO A 181 23.38 7.80 -3.01
C PRO A 181 24.19 7.03 -4.07
N SER A 182 23.53 6.11 -4.74
CA SER A 182 24.03 5.50 -5.97
C SER A 182 23.81 6.41 -7.19
N ASN A 183 24.45 6.10 -8.31
CA ASN A 183 24.17 6.81 -9.57
C ASN A 183 22.70 6.66 -10.00
N ALA A 184 22.07 5.52 -9.73
CA ALA A 184 20.67 5.29 -10.02
C ALA A 184 19.74 6.19 -9.18
N ASP A 185 20.08 6.43 -7.91
CA ASP A 185 19.33 7.33 -7.03
C ASP A 185 19.42 8.78 -7.50
N ILE A 186 20.61 9.20 -7.94
CA ILE A 186 20.82 10.55 -8.50
C ILE A 186 20.00 10.73 -9.77
N GLU A 187 20.03 9.75 -10.66
CA GLU A 187 19.27 9.78 -11.91
C GLU A 187 17.73 9.75 -11.65
N LEU A 188 17.27 8.90 -10.75
CA LEU A 188 15.87 8.86 -10.32
C LEU A 188 15.44 10.24 -9.78
N THR A 189 16.21 10.82 -8.87
CA THR A 189 15.94 12.13 -8.27
C THR A 189 15.80 13.21 -9.34
N ARG A 190 16.74 13.25 -10.28
CA ARG A 190 16.72 14.21 -11.39
C ARG A 190 15.48 14.02 -12.29
N ASN A 191 15.19 12.79 -12.70
CA ASN A 191 14.07 12.47 -13.58
C ASN A 191 12.72 12.78 -12.93
N MET A 192 12.61 12.48 -11.63
CA MET A 192 11.42 12.80 -10.83
C MET A 192 11.25 14.32 -10.68
N GLY A 193 12.32 15.06 -10.42
CA GLY A 193 12.29 16.53 -10.33
C GLY A 193 11.80 17.19 -11.64
N LEU A 194 12.38 16.79 -12.79
CA LEU A 194 11.98 17.28 -14.10
C LEU A 194 10.51 16.96 -14.42
N SER A 195 10.10 15.72 -14.19
CA SER A 195 8.71 15.29 -14.41
C SER A 195 7.73 16.05 -13.51
N GLY A 196 8.12 16.28 -12.25
CA GLY A 196 7.34 17.03 -11.28
C GLY A 196 7.11 18.48 -11.69
N GLN A 197 8.13 19.16 -12.20
CA GLN A 197 8.00 20.51 -12.74
C GLN A 197 7.02 20.58 -13.89
N MET A 198 7.07 19.61 -14.83
CA MET A 198 6.15 19.56 -15.97
C MET A 198 4.70 19.32 -15.56
N LEU A 199 4.47 18.56 -14.49
CA LEU A 199 3.14 18.19 -14.01
C LEU A 199 2.59 19.11 -12.91
N GLY A 200 3.38 20.08 -12.44
CA GLY A 200 2.99 20.97 -11.33
C GLY A 200 2.93 20.26 -9.97
N ILE A 201 3.62 19.13 -9.81
CA ILE A 201 3.70 18.36 -8.57
C ILE A 201 5.17 18.33 -8.12
N ASN A 202 5.52 19.16 -7.14
CA ASN A 202 6.92 19.31 -6.74
C ASN A 202 7.45 18.09 -5.99
N VAL A 203 8.59 17.56 -6.43
CA VAL A 203 9.38 16.61 -5.63
C VAL A 203 10.23 17.43 -4.67
N VAL A 204 9.83 17.47 -3.39
CA VAL A 204 10.44 18.37 -2.40
C VAL A 204 11.67 17.78 -1.74
N ASP A 205 11.81 16.46 -1.73
CA ASP A 205 13.03 15.79 -1.26
C ASP A 205 13.07 14.34 -1.78
N HIS A 206 14.27 13.76 -1.74
CA HIS A 206 14.52 12.34 -1.84
C HIS A 206 15.41 11.93 -0.67
N ILE A 207 14.98 10.97 0.13
CA ILE A 207 15.62 10.56 1.39
C ILE A 207 16.07 9.11 1.29
N ILE A 208 17.34 8.84 1.59
CA ILE A 208 17.89 7.50 1.73
C ILE A 208 18.08 7.21 3.21
N THR A 209 17.63 6.08 3.71
CA THR A 209 17.70 5.76 5.14
C THR A 209 18.21 4.35 5.42
N ASN A 210 18.88 4.20 6.58
CA ASN A 210 19.19 2.91 7.18
C ASN A 210 18.36 2.65 8.47
N GLY A 211 17.32 3.46 8.68
CA GLY A 211 16.46 3.39 9.86
C GLY A 211 16.86 4.31 10.99
N LYS A 212 18.15 4.67 11.10
CA LYS A 212 18.69 5.58 12.13
C LYS A 212 19.19 6.86 11.53
N GLU A 213 20.06 6.72 10.53
CA GLU A 213 20.66 7.82 9.79
C GLU A 213 19.96 7.96 8.43
N PHE A 214 20.07 9.13 7.85
CA PHE A 214 19.50 9.40 6.53
C PHE A 214 20.37 10.39 5.75
N TYR A 215 20.27 10.32 4.44
CA TYR A 215 20.77 11.29 3.48
C TYR A 215 19.55 11.98 2.85
N SER A 216 19.56 13.31 2.74
CA SER A 216 18.55 14.12 2.07
C SER A 216 19.17 14.84 0.90
N PHE A 217 18.65 14.63 -0.29
CA PHE A 217 19.13 15.36 -1.47
C PHE A 217 18.91 16.87 -1.35
N TYR A 218 17.79 17.28 -0.76
CA TYR A 218 17.48 18.70 -0.55
C TYR A 218 18.48 19.37 0.43
N GLU A 219 18.76 18.72 1.56
CA GLU A 219 19.68 19.28 2.57
C GLU A 219 21.11 19.39 2.03
N GLU A 220 21.56 18.41 1.23
CA GLU A 220 22.91 18.45 0.63
C GLU A 220 23.04 19.50 -0.48
N MET A 221 22.00 19.66 -1.33
CA MET A 221 21.98 20.74 -2.33
C MET A 221 22.05 22.12 -1.67
N SER A 222 21.27 22.33 -0.61
CA SER A 222 21.24 23.61 0.13
C SER A 222 22.57 23.95 0.81
N LYS A 223 23.39 22.95 1.19
CA LYS A 223 24.73 23.16 1.75
C LYS A 223 25.75 23.59 0.70
N ASN A 224 25.58 23.14 -0.54
CA ASN A 224 26.50 23.45 -1.65
C ASN A 224 26.23 24.81 -2.29
N GLU A 225 25.09 25.42 -2.00
CA GLU A 225 24.72 26.77 -2.49
C GLU A 225 24.98 27.89 -1.47
N ALA A 226 25.39 27.55 -0.25
CA ALA A 226 25.71 28.49 0.85
C ALA A 226 27.22 28.69 1.02
#